data_a71a056215c2ff81664df33a566cd7d4
#
_entry.id   a71a056215c2ff81664df33a566cd7d4
#
_cell.length_a   1.000
_cell.length_b   1.000
_cell.length_c   1.000
_cell.angle_alpha   90.00
_cell.angle_beta   90.00
_cell.angle_gamma   90.00
#
_symmetry.space_group_name_H-M   'P 1'
#
loop_
_entity.id
_entity.type
_entity.pdbx_description
1 polymer ?
#
loop_
_entity_poly.entity_id
_entity_poly.type
_entity_poly.pdbx_seq_one_letter_code
_entity_poly.pdbx_strand_id
1 'polypeptide(L)'
;MSDDMSEGQARLDLEEVVGRLAQLPNALGLAAQMSEGVAERSGLDLRTLHLVRAAALAATGAPSSSWEVNLEVMDEHVSVDDLEGMFAAIAPIIGTSRYLTAVANIVGNG
;
A
#
# COMPACT_ATOMS: atom_id res chain seq x y z
N MET A 1 -18.85 11.36 23.89
CA MET A 1 -18.75 10.93 23.59
C MET A 1 -18.97 10.50 22.94
N SER A 2 -19.06 10.70 23.12
CA SER A 2 -19.33 10.29 22.58
C SER A 2 -19.50 9.93 21.80
N ASP A 3 -19.84 10.21 21.91
CA ASP A 3 -20.16 9.82 21.33
C ASP A 3 -20.28 9.28 20.78
N ASP A 4 -20.47 9.48 20.98
CA ASP A 4 -20.69 8.88 20.72
C ASP A 4 -20.86 8.10 20.32
N MET A 5 -21.18 7.95 20.52
CA MET A 5 -21.43 7.19 20.40
C MET A 5 -22.03 6.63 19.80
N SER A 6 -22.72 6.73 20.19
CA SER A 6 -23.39 6.05 19.71
C SER A 6 -23.56 5.86 18.65
N GLU A 7 -23.86 6.33 18.22
CA GLU A 7 -23.71 6.12 17.19
C GLU A 7 -23.06 5.08 16.72
N GLY A 8 -22.91 4.38 17.18
CA GLY A 8 -22.13 3.35 17.05
C GLY A 8 -22.22 2.48 15.92
N GLN A 9 -23.30 2.32 15.28
CA GLN A 9 -23.39 1.32 14.29
C GLN A 9 -22.53 1.56 13.10
N ALA A 10 -22.40 2.81 12.71
CA ALA A 10 -21.59 3.12 11.57
C ALA A 10 -20.12 3.24 11.92
N ARG A 11 -19.80 3.06 13.18
CA ARG A 11 -18.45 3.24 13.63
C ARG A 11 -17.71 1.94 13.63
N LEU A 12 -16.41 2.06 13.54
CA LEU A 12 -15.56 0.89 13.66
C LEU A 12 -15.62 0.37 15.09
N ASP A 13 -15.75 -0.92 15.21
CA ASP A 13 -15.58 -1.59 16.48
C ASP A 13 -14.09 -1.88 16.62
N LEU A 14 -13.42 -1.08 17.44
CA LEU A 14 -11.98 -1.18 17.56
C LEU A 14 -11.52 -2.54 18.06
N GLU A 15 -12.28 -3.14 18.98
CA GLU A 15 -11.93 -4.46 19.46
C GLU A 15 -11.97 -5.49 18.33
N GLU A 16 -12.98 -5.41 17.52
CA GLU A 16 -13.10 -6.32 16.40
C GLU A 16 -11.99 -6.08 15.40
N VAL A 17 -11.69 -4.82 15.11
CA VAL A 17 -10.63 -4.49 14.16
C VAL A 17 -9.29 -5.01 14.66
N VAL A 18 -8.97 -4.73 15.93
CA VAL A 18 -7.72 -5.19 16.50
C VAL A 18 -7.65 -6.71 16.49
N GLY A 19 -8.76 -7.37 16.84
CA GLY A 19 -8.79 -8.81 16.84
C GLY A 19 -8.55 -9.40 15.47
N ARG A 20 -9.15 -8.82 14.46
CA ARG A 20 -8.95 -9.32 13.10
C ARG A 20 -7.53 -9.08 12.61
N LEU A 21 -6.99 -7.91 12.93
CA LEU A 21 -5.62 -7.61 12.50
C LEU A 21 -4.60 -8.47 13.22
N ALA A 22 -4.88 -8.79 14.49
CA ALA A 22 -3.98 -9.65 15.25
C ALA A 22 -3.96 -11.07 14.70
N GLN A 23 -4.95 -11.43 13.91
CA GLN A 23 -4.99 -12.74 13.28
C GLN A 23 -4.24 -12.77 11.96
N LEU A 24 -3.50 -11.73 11.65
CA LEU A 24 -2.66 -11.70 10.46
C LEU A 24 -1.21 -11.93 10.85
N PRO A 25 -0.93 -12.97 11.64
CA PRO A 25 0.41 -13.16 12.17
C PRO A 25 1.42 -13.48 11.11
N ASN A 26 0.97 -14.11 10.06
CA ASN A 26 1.85 -14.47 8.98
C ASN A 26 1.77 -13.44 7.89
N ALA A 27 2.03 -12.19 8.27
CA ALA A 27 1.89 -11.10 7.33
C ALA A 27 2.69 -11.34 6.06
N LEU A 28 3.88 -11.92 6.18
CA LEU A 28 4.69 -12.20 5.00
C LEU A 28 4.09 -13.32 4.17
N GLY A 29 3.63 -14.38 4.82
CA GLY A 29 2.96 -15.45 4.11
C GLY A 29 1.67 -14.97 3.50
N LEU A 30 0.96 -14.13 4.23
CA LEU A 30 -0.27 -13.56 3.74
C LEU A 30 -0.02 -12.68 2.53
N ALA A 31 1.06 -11.91 2.56
CA ALA A 31 1.39 -11.05 1.44
C ALA A 31 1.61 -11.88 0.18
N ALA A 32 2.24 -13.03 0.32
CA ALA A 32 2.44 -13.91 -0.81
C ALA A 32 1.12 -14.46 -1.34
N GLN A 33 0.22 -14.81 -0.43
CA GLN A 33 -1.08 -15.33 -0.81
C GLN A 33 -1.99 -14.28 -1.38
N MET A 34 -1.84 -13.07 -0.91
CA MET A 34 -2.70 -11.98 -1.34
C MET A 34 -2.56 -11.65 -2.81
N SER A 35 -1.47 -12.06 -3.41
CA SER A 35 -1.28 -11.81 -4.82
C SER A 35 -2.39 -12.37 -5.67
N GLU A 36 -3.00 -13.46 -5.24
CA GLU A 36 -3.94 -14.16 -6.09
C GLU A 36 -5.34 -13.65 -6.00
N GLY A 37 -5.76 -13.21 -4.83
CA GLY A 37 -7.13 -12.81 -4.68
C GLY A 37 -7.35 -11.34 -4.47
N VAL A 38 -6.27 -10.59 -4.37
CA VAL A 38 -6.38 -9.18 -3.99
C VAL A 38 -7.09 -8.35 -5.05
N ALA A 39 -6.78 -8.59 -6.31
CA ALA A 39 -7.40 -7.81 -7.37
C ALA A 39 -8.91 -7.96 -7.35
N GLU A 40 -9.38 -9.17 -7.18
CA GLU A 40 -10.81 -9.44 -7.13
C GLU A 40 -11.46 -8.81 -5.92
N ARG A 41 -10.84 -8.98 -4.76
CA ARG A 41 -11.41 -8.45 -3.53
C ARG A 41 -11.39 -6.93 -3.49
N SER A 42 -10.41 -6.33 -4.13
CA SER A 42 -10.28 -4.88 -4.13
C SER A 42 -11.23 -4.22 -5.10
N GLY A 43 -11.64 -4.94 -6.14
CA GLY A 43 -12.44 -4.35 -7.19
C GLY A 43 -11.67 -3.41 -8.09
N LEU A 44 -10.34 -3.35 -7.94
CA LEU A 44 -9.50 -2.48 -8.75
C LEU A 44 -8.90 -3.27 -9.90
N ASP A 45 -8.70 -2.60 -11.03
CA ASP A 45 -7.96 -3.25 -12.11
C ASP A 45 -6.50 -3.35 -11.71
N LEU A 46 -5.74 -4.17 -12.42
CA LEU A 46 -4.37 -4.46 -12.03
C LEU A 46 -3.48 -3.23 -12.05
N ARG A 47 -3.66 -2.36 -13.03
CA ARG A 47 -2.87 -1.15 -13.10
C ARG A 47 -3.10 -0.29 -11.86
N THR A 48 -4.36 -0.06 -11.53
CA THR A 48 -4.72 0.76 -10.37
C THR A 48 -4.24 0.11 -9.08
N LEU A 49 -4.42 -1.19 -8.97
CA LEU A 49 -4.00 -1.92 -7.78
C LEU A 49 -2.50 -1.74 -7.54
N HIS A 50 -1.70 -1.90 -8.59
CA HIS A 50 -0.25 -1.78 -8.43
C HIS A 50 0.18 -0.34 -8.13
N LEU A 51 -0.53 0.63 -8.69
CA LEU A 51 -0.22 2.03 -8.37
C LEU A 51 -0.57 2.36 -6.92
N VAL A 52 -1.68 1.82 -6.43
CA VAL A 52 -2.07 2.00 -5.03
C VAL A 52 -1.01 1.38 -4.10
N ARG A 53 -0.55 0.20 -4.46
CA ARG A 53 0.49 -0.47 -3.68
C ARG A 53 1.79 0.32 -3.68
N ALA A 54 2.16 0.83 -4.85
CA ALA A 54 3.37 1.64 -4.97
C ALA A 54 3.26 2.90 -4.11
N ALA A 55 2.10 3.55 -4.14
CA ALA A 55 1.90 4.74 -3.32
C ALA A 55 2.03 4.42 -1.84
N ALA A 56 1.50 3.26 -1.42
CA ALA A 56 1.61 2.84 -0.03
C ALA A 56 3.06 2.56 0.35
N LEU A 57 3.82 1.92 -0.54
CA LEU A 57 5.23 1.67 -0.27
C LEU A 57 5.99 2.99 -0.07
N ALA A 58 5.71 3.96 -0.94
CA ALA A 58 6.37 5.25 -0.83
C ALA A 58 6.00 5.95 0.47
N ALA A 59 4.73 5.95 0.79
CA ALA A 59 4.24 6.66 1.97
C ALA A 59 4.78 6.06 3.27
N THR A 60 5.03 4.77 3.29
CA THR A 60 5.48 4.10 4.51
C THR A 60 6.99 3.98 4.61
N GLY A 61 7.71 4.43 3.60
CA GLY A 61 9.16 4.34 3.62
C GLY A 61 9.69 2.92 3.45
N ALA A 62 9.02 2.14 2.61
CA ALA A 62 9.40 0.75 2.41
C ALA A 62 10.83 0.61 1.90
N PRO A 63 11.53 -0.44 2.34
CA PRO A 63 12.91 -0.65 1.93
C PRO A 63 13.00 -1.14 0.48
N SER A 64 14.22 -1.11 -0.06
CA SER A 64 14.42 -1.47 -1.46
C SER A 64 13.99 -2.90 -1.76
N SER A 65 14.10 -3.80 -0.79
CA SER A 65 13.67 -5.19 -1.01
C SER A 65 12.17 -5.27 -1.32
N SER A 66 11.36 -4.47 -0.64
CA SER A 66 9.93 -4.44 -0.92
C SER A 66 9.65 -3.86 -2.30
N TRP A 67 10.37 -2.82 -2.67
CA TRP A 67 10.22 -2.24 -3.99
C TRP A 67 10.60 -3.22 -5.08
N GLU A 68 11.68 -3.95 -4.86
CA GLU A 68 12.17 -4.91 -5.83
C GLU A 68 11.12 -5.93 -6.20
N VAL A 69 10.52 -6.53 -5.17
CA VAL A 69 9.49 -7.54 -5.38
C VAL A 69 8.28 -6.95 -6.08
N ASN A 70 7.85 -5.78 -5.65
CA ASN A 70 6.65 -5.18 -6.22
C ASN A 70 6.86 -4.66 -7.64
N LEU A 71 8.03 -4.12 -7.93
CA LEU A 71 8.32 -3.63 -9.28
C LEU A 71 8.32 -4.76 -10.28
N GLU A 72 8.80 -5.92 -9.87
CA GLU A 72 8.84 -7.07 -10.74
C GLU A 72 7.44 -7.45 -11.21
N VAL A 73 6.49 -7.45 -10.29
CA VAL A 73 5.12 -7.78 -10.62
C VAL A 73 4.44 -6.66 -11.40
N MET A 74 4.74 -5.42 -11.06
CA MET A 74 4.12 -4.27 -11.71
C MET A 74 4.55 -4.07 -13.15
N ASP A 75 5.67 -4.64 -13.53
CA ASP A 75 6.28 -4.38 -14.84
C ASP A 75 5.31 -4.62 -15.99
N GLU A 76 4.40 -5.55 -15.81
CA GLU A 76 3.46 -5.91 -16.87
C GLU A 76 2.22 -5.03 -16.89
N HIS A 77 2.00 -4.24 -15.86
CA HIS A 77 0.73 -3.54 -15.71
C HIS A 77 0.87 -2.03 -15.59
N VAL A 78 2.06 -1.55 -15.28
CA VAL A 78 2.28 -0.15 -14.97
C VAL A 78 3.46 0.37 -15.78
N SER A 79 3.29 1.52 -16.40
CA SER A 79 4.35 2.14 -17.19
C SER A 79 5.16 3.10 -16.32
N VAL A 80 6.29 3.51 -16.86
CA VAL A 80 7.11 4.53 -16.20
C VAL A 80 6.31 5.82 -16.04
N ASP A 81 5.54 6.17 -17.07
CA ASP A 81 4.70 7.36 -16.99
C ASP A 81 3.67 7.24 -15.87
N ASP A 82 3.13 6.06 -15.67
CA ASP A 82 2.17 5.82 -14.59
C ASP A 82 2.81 6.04 -13.24
N LEU A 83 4.02 5.51 -13.06
CA LEU A 83 4.73 5.68 -11.80
C LEU A 83 5.08 7.13 -11.56
N GLU A 84 5.52 7.80 -12.59
CA GLU A 84 5.85 9.21 -12.50
C GLU A 84 4.64 10.03 -12.08
N GLY A 85 3.51 9.74 -12.72
CA GLY A 85 2.26 10.42 -12.37
C GLY A 85 1.83 10.14 -10.94
N MET A 86 1.99 8.91 -10.52
CA MET A 86 1.64 8.53 -9.15
C MET A 86 2.50 9.31 -8.15
N PHE A 87 3.82 9.37 -8.39
CA PHE A 87 4.71 10.10 -7.50
C PHE A 87 4.38 11.58 -7.47
N ALA A 88 4.05 12.16 -8.62
CA ALA A 88 3.66 13.56 -8.65
C ALA A 88 2.42 13.81 -7.82
N ALA A 89 1.48 12.85 -7.85
CA ALA A 89 0.23 13.00 -7.12
C ALA A 89 0.42 12.89 -5.62
N ILE A 90 1.30 12.01 -5.16
CA ILE A 90 1.43 11.77 -3.73
C ILE A 90 2.51 12.60 -3.06
N ALA A 91 3.44 13.17 -3.84
CA ALA A 91 4.56 13.92 -3.27
C ALA A 91 4.12 14.99 -2.26
N PRO A 92 3.09 15.80 -2.57
CA PRO A 92 2.66 16.80 -1.59
C PRO A 92 2.09 16.23 -0.31
N ILE A 93 1.66 14.97 -0.37
CA ILE A 93 1.04 14.32 0.78
C ILE A 93 2.09 13.66 1.66
N ILE A 94 3.02 12.95 1.05
CA ILE A 94 4.01 12.18 1.82
C ILE A 94 5.23 13.00 2.20
N GLY A 95 5.49 14.10 1.49
CA GLY A 95 6.58 14.98 1.82
C GLY A 95 7.88 14.60 1.11
N THR A 96 8.78 15.58 1.03
CA THR A 96 10.01 15.44 0.28
C THR A 96 10.89 14.29 0.77
N SER A 97 10.98 14.15 2.07
CA SER A 97 11.83 13.12 2.66
C SER A 97 11.41 11.72 2.22
N ARG A 98 10.13 11.43 2.33
CA ARG A 98 9.63 10.12 1.91
C ARG A 98 9.73 9.92 0.42
N TYR A 99 9.49 11.00 -0.33
CA TYR A 99 9.61 10.93 -1.77
C TYR A 99 11.03 10.56 -2.19
N LEU A 100 12.02 11.23 -1.63
CA LEU A 100 13.41 10.96 -1.96
C LEU A 100 13.84 9.58 -1.51
N THR A 101 13.37 9.14 -0.35
CA THR A 101 13.66 7.80 0.13
C THR A 101 13.11 6.75 -0.84
N ALA A 102 11.87 6.96 -1.31
CA ALA A 102 11.27 6.02 -2.24
C ALA A 102 12.07 5.94 -3.53
N VAL A 103 12.46 7.09 -4.08
CA VAL A 103 13.23 7.11 -5.30
C VAL A 103 14.56 6.38 -5.12
N ALA A 104 15.24 6.63 -4.01
CA ALA A 104 16.51 5.98 -3.73
C ALA A 104 16.36 4.47 -3.62
N ASN A 105 15.29 4.03 -2.97
CA ASN A 105 15.06 2.60 -2.81
C ASN A 105 14.66 1.92 -4.11
N ILE A 106 13.97 2.63 -4.98
CA ILE A 106 13.59 2.09 -6.27
C ILE A 106 14.83 1.87 -7.13
N VAL A 107 15.76 2.81 -7.11
CA VAL A 107 16.96 2.65 -7.91
C VAL A 107 17.99 1.72 -7.25
N GLY A 108 17.64 1.18 -6.10
CA GLY A 108 18.48 0.14 -5.50
C GLY A 108 19.62 0.63 -4.65
N ASN A 109 19.54 1.89 -4.24
CA ASN A 109 20.60 2.47 -3.41
C ASN A 109 20.22 2.56 -1.95
N GLY A 110 19.05 2.13 -1.63
CA GLY A 110 18.54 2.25 -0.29
C GLY A 110 19.02 1.20 0.65
#